data_29f0129765889ea566248cc43ab4cd5e
#
_entry.id   29f0129765889ea566248cc43ab4cd5e
#
_cell.length_a   1.000
_cell.length_b   1.000
_cell.length_c   1.000
_cell.angle_alpha   90.00
_cell.angle_beta   90.00
_cell.angle_gamma   90.00
#
_symmetry.space_group_name_H-M   'P 1'
#
loop_
_entity.id
_entity.type
_entity.pdbx_description
1 polymer ?
#
loop_
_entity_poly.entity_id
_entity_poly.type
_entity_poly.pdbx_seq_one_letter_code
_entity_poly.pdbx_strand_id
1 'polypeptide(L)'
;MFKDIPQVIRETFWKHLLVSAAIVGYGGIWSVIAGDRILSLLTGTIALLSAVRLASLYRSIKRGHFTEIEGVVVSDKKDVLRRCHILTMQLQDGSEICERITGGTLLKPSNRYRVYLLGAAQEIDRVSLPKSMVPARILLGAELLESLQKSE
;
A
#
# COMPACT_ATOMS: atom_id res chain seq x y z
N MET A 1 15.26 15.22 5.52
CA MET A 1 15.45 14.06 4.64
C MET A 1 14.14 13.47 4.13
N PHE A 2 12.98 13.79 4.72
CA PHE A 2 11.63 13.34 4.35
C PHE A 2 10.68 14.52 4.02
N LYS A 3 11.23 15.69 3.62
CA LYS A 3 10.46 16.94 3.52
C LYS A 3 9.38 16.92 2.41
N ASP A 4 9.60 16.10 1.39
CA ASP A 4 8.74 16.06 0.20
C ASP A 4 7.86 14.78 0.12
N ILE A 5 7.84 13.96 1.18
CA ILE A 5 7.05 12.73 1.21
C ILE A 5 5.76 12.98 2.00
N PRO A 6 4.58 12.67 1.43
CA PRO A 6 3.30 12.79 2.11
C PRO A 6 3.30 12.09 3.48
N GLN A 7 2.68 12.73 4.46
CA GLN A 7 2.68 12.26 5.84
C GLN A 7 2.10 10.84 5.98
N VAL A 8 1.08 10.54 5.20
CA VAL A 8 0.40 9.22 5.18
C VAL A 8 1.34 8.11 4.74
N ILE A 9 2.19 8.35 3.74
CA ILE A 9 3.19 7.37 3.27
C ILE A 9 4.22 7.12 4.38
N ARG A 10 4.66 8.18 5.05
CA ARG A 10 5.61 8.10 6.17
C ARG A 10 5.06 7.30 7.33
N GLU A 11 3.81 7.52 7.71
CA GLU A 11 3.16 6.77 8.79
C GLU A 11 3.03 5.27 8.45
N THR A 12 2.63 4.96 7.22
CA THR A 12 2.52 3.57 6.75
C THR A 12 3.88 2.88 6.77
N PHE A 13 4.93 3.57 6.33
CA PHE A 13 6.30 3.05 6.38
C PHE A 13 6.76 2.76 7.82
N TRP A 14 6.52 3.70 8.76
CA TRP A 14 6.85 3.52 10.16
C TRP A 14 6.08 2.37 10.81
N LYS A 15 4.80 2.19 10.50
CA LYS A 15 4.01 1.05 10.98
C LYS A 15 4.60 -0.28 10.52
N HIS A 16 4.97 -0.40 9.25
CA HIS A 16 5.62 -1.61 8.74
C HIS A 16 6.99 -1.86 9.36
N LEU A 17 7.77 -0.81 9.57
CA LEU A 17 9.08 -0.91 10.22
C LEU A 17 8.95 -1.40 11.67
N LEU A 18 8.02 -0.81 12.45
CA LEU A 18 7.78 -1.21 13.83
C LEU A 18 7.32 -2.65 13.96
N VAL A 19 6.36 -3.08 13.12
CA VAL A 19 5.86 -4.47 13.11
C VAL A 19 6.99 -5.44 12.76
N SER A 20 7.79 -5.14 11.73
CA SER A 20 8.93 -5.98 11.35
C SER A 20 9.97 -6.05 12.46
N ALA A 21 10.30 -4.93 13.10
CA ALA A 21 11.24 -4.88 14.20
C ALA A 21 10.75 -5.69 15.43
N ALA A 22 9.44 -5.62 15.73
CA ALA A 22 8.85 -6.38 16.82
C ALA A 22 8.92 -7.90 16.57
N ILE A 23 8.60 -8.34 15.36
CA ILE A 23 8.64 -9.76 15.00
C ILE A 23 10.07 -10.30 15.06
N VAL A 24 11.02 -9.57 14.48
CA VAL A 24 12.45 -9.97 14.48
C VAL A 24 13.02 -9.93 15.90
N GLY A 25 12.70 -8.90 16.67
CA GLY A 25 13.14 -8.78 18.06
C GLY A 25 12.62 -9.91 18.94
N TYR A 26 11.33 -10.20 18.87
CA TYR A 26 10.71 -11.30 19.61
C TYR A 26 11.31 -12.66 19.21
N GLY A 27 11.43 -12.94 17.91
CA GLY A 27 12.03 -14.17 17.41
C GLY A 27 13.50 -14.31 17.80
N GLY A 28 14.25 -13.20 17.78
CA GLY A 28 15.65 -13.17 18.21
C GLY A 28 15.82 -13.49 19.70
N ILE A 29 15.05 -12.84 20.57
CA ILE A 29 15.08 -13.10 22.01
C ILE A 29 14.73 -14.56 22.29
N TRP A 30 13.68 -15.07 21.68
CA TRP A 30 13.23 -16.45 21.88
C TRP A 30 14.26 -17.46 21.40
N SER A 31 14.92 -17.21 20.27
CA SER A 31 15.97 -18.10 19.72
C SER A 31 17.20 -18.19 20.64
N VAL A 32 17.56 -17.10 21.29
CA VAL A 32 18.66 -17.07 22.27
C VAL A 32 18.28 -17.85 23.54
N ILE A 33 17.06 -17.66 24.04
CA ILE A 33 16.59 -18.36 25.26
C ILE A 33 16.47 -19.86 25.01
N ALA A 34 15.93 -20.28 23.85
CA ALA A 34 15.74 -21.68 23.51
C ALA A 34 17.05 -22.39 23.11
N GLY A 35 18.11 -21.65 22.79
CA GLY A 35 19.38 -22.20 22.30
C GLY A 35 19.26 -22.95 20.95
N ASP A 36 18.16 -22.73 20.22
CA ASP A 36 17.85 -23.45 19.00
C ASP A 36 18.48 -22.76 17.77
N ARG A 37 19.44 -23.46 17.16
CA ARG A 37 20.14 -22.99 15.95
C ARG A 37 19.21 -22.85 14.74
N ILE A 38 18.21 -23.72 14.60
CA ILE A 38 17.26 -23.69 13.49
C ILE A 38 16.39 -22.44 13.60
N LEU A 39 15.90 -22.14 14.80
CA LEU A 39 15.09 -20.95 15.08
C LEU A 39 15.90 -19.66 14.85
N SER A 40 17.19 -19.65 15.23
CA SER A 40 18.10 -18.53 14.96
C SER A 40 18.28 -18.27 13.47
N LEU A 41 18.51 -19.33 12.68
CA LEU A 41 18.63 -19.21 11.22
C LEU A 41 17.35 -18.73 10.56
N LEU A 42 16.20 -19.24 11.00
CA LEU A 42 14.89 -18.82 10.48
C LEU A 42 14.62 -17.33 10.78
N THR A 43 14.87 -16.91 12.02
CA THR A 43 14.71 -15.50 12.43
C THR A 43 15.67 -14.59 11.66
N GLY A 44 16.92 -14.99 11.46
CA GLY A 44 17.89 -14.26 10.63
C GLY A 44 17.45 -14.13 9.18
N THR A 45 16.89 -15.18 8.60
CA THR A 45 16.37 -15.16 7.23
C THR A 45 15.19 -14.20 7.11
N ILE A 46 14.24 -14.23 8.04
CA ILE A 46 13.09 -13.31 8.07
C ILE A 46 13.57 -11.86 8.23
N ALA A 47 14.56 -11.63 9.09
CA ALA A 47 15.15 -10.30 9.29
C ALA A 47 15.77 -9.76 7.99
N LEU A 48 16.54 -10.59 7.28
CA LEU A 48 17.17 -10.22 6.03
C LEU A 48 16.12 -9.90 4.95
N LEU A 49 15.13 -10.76 4.76
CA LEU A 49 14.05 -10.53 3.79
C LEU A 49 13.25 -9.26 4.11
N SER A 50 12.97 -9.02 5.38
CA SER A 50 12.28 -7.80 5.82
C SER A 50 13.11 -6.55 5.55
N ALA A 51 14.41 -6.60 5.81
CA ALA A 51 15.33 -5.50 5.54
C ALA A 51 15.42 -5.18 4.03
N VAL A 52 15.54 -6.19 3.19
CA VAL A 52 15.58 -6.02 1.72
C VAL A 52 14.27 -5.41 1.22
N ARG A 53 13.14 -5.90 1.72
CA ARG A 53 11.80 -5.37 1.35
C ARG A 53 11.65 -3.90 1.76
N LEU A 54 12.01 -3.55 2.99
CA LEU A 54 11.95 -2.18 3.49
C LEU A 54 12.90 -1.26 2.71
N ALA A 55 14.11 -1.71 2.41
CA ALA A 55 15.06 -0.95 1.62
C ALA A 55 14.57 -0.71 0.19
N SER A 56 13.93 -1.71 -0.43
CA SER A 56 13.33 -1.60 -1.76
C SER A 56 12.18 -0.59 -1.76
N LEU A 57 11.25 -0.68 -0.79
CA LEU A 57 10.17 0.29 -0.62
C LEU A 57 10.71 1.71 -0.40
N TYR A 58 11.69 1.87 0.47
CA TYR A 58 12.32 3.16 0.73
C TYR A 58 12.93 3.76 -0.54
N ARG A 59 13.67 2.95 -1.32
CA ARG A 59 14.26 3.41 -2.59
C ARG A 59 13.20 3.82 -3.60
N SER A 60 12.11 3.07 -3.71
CA SER A 60 11.00 3.40 -4.60
C SER A 60 10.32 4.71 -4.22
N ILE A 61 10.02 4.90 -2.92
CA ILE A 61 9.43 6.14 -2.40
C ILE A 61 10.38 7.33 -2.62
N LYS A 62 11.68 7.17 -2.32
CA LYS A 62 12.67 8.22 -2.49
C LYS A 62 12.86 8.66 -3.95
N ARG A 63 12.69 7.74 -4.90
CA ARG A 63 12.76 8.02 -6.34
C ARG A 63 11.48 8.65 -6.89
N GLY A 64 10.46 8.86 -6.06
CA GLY A 64 9.17 9.40 -6.52
C GLY A 64 8.38 8.42 -7.40
N HIS A 65 8.68 7.11 -7.32
CA HIS A 65 7.94 6.08 -8.06
C HIS A 65 6.61 5.77 -7.36
N PHE A 66 5.78 6.80 -7.21
CA PHE A 66 4.41 6.66 -6.75
C PHE A 66 3.49 7.55 -7.59
N THR A 67 2.26 7.11 -7.74
CA THR A 67 1.22 7.86 -8.44
C THR A 67 0.23 8.36 -7.41
N GLU A 68 -0.12 9.63 -7.53
CA GLU A 68 -1.17 10.28 -6.77
C GLU A 68 -2.42 10.34 -7.63
N ILE A 69 -3.55 9.88 -7.08
CA ILE A 69 -4.86 9.94 -7.73
C ILE A 69 -5.82 10.60 -6.76
N GLU A 70 -6.44 11.68 -7.20
CA GLU A 70 -7.45 12.40 -6.43
C GLU A 70 -8.81 12.26 -7.08
N GLY A 71 -9.82 11.86 -6.27
CA GLY A 71 -11.17 11.67 -6.78
C GLY A 71 -12.14 11.25 -5.69
N VAL A 72 -13.39 11.11 -6.08
CA VAL A 72 -14.48 10.60 -5.23
C VAL A 72 -14.57 9.08 -5.40
N VAL A 73 -14.57 8.36 -4.29
CA VAL A 73 -14.72 6.90 -4.31
C VAL A 73 -16.15 6.55 -4.68
N VAL A 74 -16.34 5.90 -5.81
CA VAL A 74 -17.63 5.38 -6.26
C VAL A 74 -17.89 4.02 -5.62
N SER A 75 -16.92 3.13 -5.68
CA SER A 75 -17.00 1.83 -5.02
C SER A 75 -15.60 1.29 -4.68
N ASP A 76 -15.52 0.55 -3.58
CA ASP A 76 -14.35 -0.23 -3.20
C ASP A 76 -14.81 -1.65 -2.85
N LYS A 77 -14.51 -2.61 -3.72
CA LYS A 77 -14.96 -4.00 -3.60
C LYS A 77 -13.76 -4.92 -3.36
N LYS A 78 -13.85 -5.73 -2.31
CA LYS A 78 -12.83 -6.72 -1.99
C LYS A 78 -12.97 -7.95 -2.90
N ASP A 79 -11.92 -8.26 -3.64
CA ASP A 79 -11.76 -9.53 -4.34
C ASP A 79 -11.01 -10.50 -3.43
N VAL A 80 -11.77 -11.37 -2.77
CA VAL A 80 -11.24 -12.30 -1.75
C VAL A 80 -10.31 -13.33 -2.39
N LEU A 81 -10.60 -13.78 -3.62
CA LEU A 81 -9.81 -14.79 -4.32
C LEU A 81 -8.41 -14.27 -4.67
N ARG A 82 -8.31 -13.01 -5.03
CA ARG A 82 -7.05 -12.39 -5.45
C ARG A 82 -6.38 -11.54 -4.37
N ARG A 83 -6.95 -11.50 -3.17
CA ARG A 83 -6.46 -10.69 -2.05
C ARG A 83 -6.19 -9.22 -2.41
N CYS A 84 -7.02 -8.67 -3.29
CA CYS A 84 -6.95 -7.28 -3.73
C CYS A 84 -8.31 -6.61 -3.61
N HIS A 85 -8.31 -5.28 -3.75
CA HIS A 85 -9.52 -4.47 -3.83
C HIS A 85 -9.64 -3.91 -5.24
N ILE A 86 -10.85 -3.75 -5.70
CA ILE A 86 -11.17 -3.06 -6.95
C ILE A 86 -11.74 -1.71 -6.55
N LEU A 87 -10.90 -0.69 -6.65
CA LEU A 87 -11.25 0.68 -6.33
C LEU A 87 -11.70 1.39 -7.61
N THR A 88 -12.92 1.90 -7.60
CA THR A 88 -13.46 2.77 -8.65
C THR A 88 -13.55 4.18 -8.10
N MET A 89 -12.87 5.12 -8.75
CA MET A 89 -12.87 6.53 -8.39
C MET A 89 -13.30 7.37 -9.58
N GLN A 90 -14.10 8.39 -9.30
CA GLN A 90 -14.44 9.44 -10.26
C GLN A 90 -13.49 10.62 -10.05
N LEU A 91 -12.74 10.96 -11.11
CA LEU A 91 -11.84 12.11 -11.11
C LEU A 91 -12.61 13.43 -11.24
N GLN A 92 -11.89 14.53 -11.06
CA GLN A 92 -12.47 15.88 -11.18
C GLN A 92 -12.97 16.21 -12.60
N ASP A 93 -12.40 15.57 -13.63
CA ASP A 93 -12.81 15.70 -15.03
C ASP A 93 -14.06 14.87 -15.39
N GLY A 94 -14.64 14.17 -14.39
CA GLY A 94 -15.80 13.28 -14.58
C GLY A 94 -15.43 11.90 -15.11
N SER A 95 -14.18 11.62 -15.43
CA SER A 95 -13.74 10.30 -15.87
C SER A 95 -13.69 9.32 -14.70
N GLU A 96 -14.01 8.05 -14.97
CA GLU A 96 -13.91 6.98 -13.98
C GLU A 96 -12.64 6.18 -14.18
N ILE A 97 -11.90 6.01 -13.10
CA ILE A 97 -10.73 5.13 -13.05
C ILE A 97 -11.05 3.93 -12.19
N CYS A 98 -10.72 2.75 -12.70
CA CYS A 98 -10.82 1.49 -11.98
C CYS A 98 -9.42 0.93 -11.78
N GLU A 99 -8.96 0.89 -10.53
CA GLU A 99 -7.63 0.39 -10.17
C GLU A 99 -7.75 -0.83 -9.26
N ARG A 100 -6.83 -1.79 -9.45
CA ARG A 100 -6.69 -2.92 -8.54
C ARG A 100 -5.61 -2.61 -7.54
N ILE A 101 -5.95 -2.65 -6.27
CA ILE A 101 -5.04 -2.30 -5.18
C ILE A 101 -4.86 -3.47 -4.23
N THR A 102 -3.62 -3.62 -3.74
CA THR A 102 -3.28 -4.59 -2.71
C THR A 102 -2.91 -3.85 -1.44
N GLY A 103 -3.41 -4.33 -0.30
CA GLY A 103 -3.18 -3.70 1.00
C GLY A 103 -4.12 -2.54 1.29
N GLY A 104 -4.06 -2.05 2.52
CA GLY A 104 -4.91 -0.97 3.00
C GLY A 104 -6.28 -1.42 3.50
N THR A 105 -7.03 -0.46 4.03
CA THR A 105 -8.43 -0.62 4.46
C THR A 105 -9.36 -0.18 3.32
N LEU A 106 -10.57 -0.74 3.29
CA LEU A 106 -11.62 -0.32 2.38
C LEU A 106 -11.92 1.17 2.55
N LEU A 107 -11.97 1.88 1.44
CA LEU A 107 -12.31 3.29 1.41
C LEU A 107 -13.83 3.44 1.39
N LYS A 108 -14.34 4.42 2.14
CA LYS A 108 -15.78 4.67 2.18
C LYS A 108 -16.23 5.30 0.86
N PRO A 109 -17.30 4.79 0.23
CA PRO A 109 -17.86 5.40 -0.97
C PRO A 109 -18.43 6.79 -0.66
N SER A 110 -18.59 7.59 -1.68
CA SER A 110 -19.07 8.98 -1.64
C SER A 110 -18.15 9.98 -0.92
N ASN A 111 -16.96 9.59 -0.54
CA ASN A 111 -15.97 10.49 0.03
C ASN A 111 -14.86 10.78 -0.98
N ARG A 112 -14.28 11.99 -0.86
CA ARG A 112 -13.15 12.40 -1.70
C ARG A 112 -11.85 12.03 -1.02
N TYR A 113 -11.02 11.25 -1.73
CA TYR A 113 -9.72 10.80 -1.26
C TYR A 113 -8.62 11.18 -2.23
N ARG A 114 -7.44 11.38 -1.65
CA ARG A 114 -6.18 11.38 -2.35
C ARG A 114 -5.47 10.08 -2.06
N VAL A 115 -5.27 9.26 -3.10
CA VAL A 115 -4.76 7.89 -2.98
C VAL A 115 -3.35 7.83 -3.55
N TYR A 116 -2.43 7.27 -2.79
CA TYR A 116 -1.03 7.10 -3.19
C TYR A 116 -0.77 5.63 -3.53
N LEU A 117 -0.42 5.37 -4.78
CA LEU A 117 -0.15 4.02 -5.29
C LEU A 117 1.32 3.86 -5.65
N LEU A 118 1.93 2.73 -5.26
CA LEU A 118 3.29 2.41 -5.65
C LEU A 118 3.36 2.09 -7.15
N GLY A 119 4.36 2.66 -7.82
CA GLY A 119 4.60 2.52 -9.25
C GLY A 119 4.25 3.78 -10.03
N ALA A 120 4.94 3.98 -11.14
CA ALA A 120 4.60 5.05 -12.07
C ALA A 120 3.16 4.85 -12.57
N ALA A 121 2.47 5.95 -12.89
CA ALA A 121 1.25 5.88 -13.68
C ALA A 121 1.64 5.16 -14.98
N GLN A 122 1.41 3.87 -15.04
CA GLN A 122 1.48 3.23 -16.33
C GLN A 122 0.33 3.84 -17.12
N GLU A 123 0.64 4.67 -18.08
CA GLU A 123 -0.13 4.78 -19.31
C GLU A 123 -0.08 3.42 -19.97
N ILE A 124 -0.68 2.43 -19.33
CA ILE A 124 -1.09 1.24 -20.03
C ILE A 124 -2.16 1.81 -20.95
N ASP A 125 -1.85 1.77 -22.25
CA ASP A 125 -2.83 2.00 -23.30
C ASP A 125 -4.07 1.22 -22.88
N ARG A 126 -5.03 1.92 -22.26
CA ARG A 126 -6.18 1.35 -21.52
C ARG A 126 -7.15 0.65 -22.47
N VAL A 127 -6.84 0.69 -23.76
CA VAL A 127 -7.68 0.16 -24.85
C VAL A 127 -7.47 -1.33 -25.09
N SER A 128 -6.37 -1.95 -24.65
CA SER A 128 -6.01 -3.29 -25.14
C SER A 128 -5.98 -4.42 -24.12
N LEU A 129 -5.97 -4.15 -22.81
CA LEU A 129 -5.89 -5.22 -21.81
C LEU A 129 -7.22 -5.42 -21.07
N PRO A 130 -7.73 -6.66 -20.98
CA PRO A 130 -8.87 -6.97 -20.12
C PRO A 130 -8.59 -6.53 -18.69
N LYS A 131 -9.58 -5.92 -18.02
CA LYS A 131 -9.47 -5.47 -16.62
C LYS A 131 -8.93 -6.54 -15.66
N SER A 132 -9.07 -7.81 -16.02
CA SER A 132 -8.56 -8.96 -15.25
C SER A 132 -7.04 -9.16 -15.32
N MET A 133 -6.35 -8.57 -16.32
CA MET A 133 -4.90 -8.73 -16.53
C MET A 133 -4.09 -7.55 -16.00
N VAL A 134 -4.74 -6.47 -15.55
CA VAL A 134 -4.03 -5.33 -14.94
C VAL A 134 -3.41 -5.78 -13.60
N PRO A 135 -2.10 -5.62 -13.40
CA PRO A 135 -1.45 -5.99 -12.15
C PRO A 135 -1.98 -5.13 -11.00
N ALA A 136 -2.16 -5.75 -9.82
CA ALA A 136 -2.59 -5.02 -8.65
C ALA A 136 -1.44 -4.12 -8.14
N ARG A 137 -1.75 -2.86 -7.86
CA ARG A 137 -0.80 -1.87 -7.33
C ARG A 137 -0.85 -1.85 -5.80
N ILE A 138 0.26 -1.54 -5.17
CA ILE A 138 0.32 -1.46 -3.71
C ILE A 138 -0.19 -0.09 -3.26
N LEU A 139 -1.19 -0.09 -2.36
CA LEU A 139 -1.64 1.12 -1.71
C LEU A 139 -0.62 1.55 -0.66
N LEU A 140 0.00 2.70 -0.86
CA LEU A 140 0.93 3.32 0.11
C LEU A 140 0.17 4.09 1.19
N GLY A 141 -1.00 4.64 0.83
CA GLY A 141 -1.85 5.36 1.76
C GLY A 141 -2.99 6.08 1.04
N ALA A 142 -3.98 6.48 1.82
CA ALA A 142 -5.10 7.30 1.35
C ALA A 142 -5.37 8.40 2.36
N GLU A 143 -5.53 9.62 1.89
CA GLU A 143 -5.85 10.80 2.67
C GLU A 143 -7.28 11.24 2.37
N LEU A 144 -8.10 11.39 3.41
CA LEU A 144 -9.46 11.89 3.27
C LEU A 144 -9.40 13.41 3.08
N LEU A 145 -9.82 13.91 1.94
CA LEU A 145 -9.87 15.34 1.65
C LEU A 145 -11.19 15.95 2.09
N GLU A 146 -12.29 15.27 1.80
CA GLU A 146 -13.64 15.76 2.10
C GLU A 146 -14.60 14.59 2.33
N SER A 147 -15.37 14.66 3.39
CA SER A 147 -16.48 13.74 3.62
C SER A 147 -17.74 14.37 3.05
N LEU A 148 -18.20 13.88 1.92
CA LEU A 148 -19.52 14.24 1.37
C LEU A 148 -20.61 13.51 2.18
N GLN A 149 -20.64 13.74 3.48
CA GLN A 149 -21.75 13.27 4.29
C GLN A 149 -22.99 14.11 3.88
N LYS A 150 -23.94 13.46 3.24
CA LYS A 150 -25.28 14.00 3.08
C LYS A 150 -25.78 14.45 4.46
N SER A 151 -25.96 15.74 4.65
CA SER A 151 -26.91 16.24 5.66
C SER A 151 -28.32 15.83 5.19
N GLU A 152 -28.83 14.76 5.77
CA GLU A 152 -30.28 14.56 5.82
C GLU A 152 -30.88 15.50 6.83
#